data_bf40c6638d74c07d1def5ac5aa5c272d
#
_entry.id   bf40c6638d74c07d1def5ac5aa5c272d
#
_cell.length_a   1.000
_cell.length_b   1.000
_cell.length_c   1.000
_cell.angle_alpha   90.00
_cell.angle_beta   90.00
_cell.angle_gamma   90.00
#
_symmetry.space_group_name_H-M   'P 1'
#
loop_
_entity.id
_entity.type
_entity.pdbx_description
1 polymer ?
#
loop_
_entity_poly.entity_id
_entity_poly.type
_entity_poly.pdbx_seq_one_letter_code
_entity_poly.pdbx_strand_id
1 'polypeptide(L)'
;IYSSFSRREVLVAQLEVRAGNPPSGVHLLVQSQRMERFHLLDDFWVTWQQWFTELEETHTSLGVLSFFRSPQAHRSWVTASGAVLDGASLRLAAVDMPFDPEAGICVRAGFFALRAIADYYGIPYDPEPRPGDPISITKDEFLQACDDLVDAGIPVRDDRDAAWVDFTGWRVNYDVPLLSLAGFIMTPYAPWSSDRSFRFRRAGLRRRPTRP
;
A
#
# COMPACT_ATOMS: atom_id res chain seq x y z
N ILE A 1 -5.99 19.33 13.48
CA ILE A 1 -6.54 18.75 12.22
C ILE A 1 -5.75 19.24 11.01
N TYR A 2 -5.64 20.56 10.77
CA TYR A 2 -4.95 21.06 9.57
C TYR A 2 -3.46 20.68 9.51
N SER A 3 -2.74 20.73 10.63
CA SER A 3 -1.32 20.34 10.68
C SER A 3 -1.09 18.87 10.36
N SER A 4 -1.92 17.98 10.88
CA SER A 4 -1.85 16.53 10.60
C SER A 4 -2.18 16.23 9.14
N PHE A 5 -3.24 16.86 8.62
CA PHE A 5 -3.58 16.79 7.20
C PHE A 5 -2.43 17.25 6.31
N SER A 6 -1.87 18.44 6.59
CA SER A 6 -0.79 19.00 5.78
C SER A 6 0.46 18.13 5.77
N ARG A 7 0.88 17.58 6.92
CA ARG A 7 2.03 16.67 7.00
C ARG A 7 1.81 15.42 6.19
N ARG A 8 0.63 14.81 6.28
CA ARG A 8 0.25 13.65 5.46
C ARG A 8 0.40 13.96 3.97
N GLU A 9 -0.16 15.07 3.52
CA GLU A 9 -0.20 15.45 2.10
C GLU A 9 1.17 15.81 1.53
N VAL A 10 2.09 16.33 2.33
CA VAL A 10 3.46 16.63 1.88
C VAL A 10 4.15 15.37 1.37
N LEU A 11 4.10 14.26 2.13
CA LEU A 11 4.73 13.01 1.72
C LEU A 11 4.00 12.34 0.56
N VAL A 12 2.66 12.41 0.52
CA VAL A 12 1.87 11.95 -0.63
C VAL A 12 2.26 12.71 -1.91
N ALA A 13 2.48 14.02 -1.81
CA ALA A 13 2.93 14.83 -2.94
C ALA A 13 4.37 14.51 -3.36
N GLN A 14 5.27 14.27 -2.41
CA GLN A 14 6.66 13.86 -2.68
C GLN A 14 6.72 12.48 -3.34
N LEU A 15 5.82 11.57 -2.98
CA LEU A 15 5.77 10.24 -3.59
C LEU A 15 5.48 10.31 -5.09
N GLU A 16 4.63 11.22 -5.53
CA GLU A 16 4.30 11.37 -6.96
C GLU A 16 5.55 11.58 -7.82
N VAL A 17 6.53 12.33 -7.32
CA VAL A 17 7.80 12.55 -8.03
C VAL A 17 8.61 11.27 -8.16
N ARG A 18 8.48 10.33 -7.21
CA ARG A 18 9.26 9.08 -7.16
C ARG A 18 8.51 7.90 -7.75
N ALA A 19 7.22 7.79 -7.50
CA ALA A 19 6.40 6.63 -7.82
C ALA A 19 5.41 6.88 -8.99
N GLY A 20 5.43 8.09 -9.59
CA GLY A 20 4.58 8.45 -10.72
C GLY A 20 3.17 8.86 -10.34
N ASN A 21 2.37 9.07 -11.37
CA ASN A 21 0.96 9.42 -11.24
C ASN A 21 0.15 8.65 -12.32
N PRO A 22 -0.65 7.64 -11.91
CA PRO A 22 -0.89 7.16 -10.55
C PRO A 22 0.36 6.52 -9.91
N PRO A 23 0.49 6.55 -8.57
CA PRO A 23 1.65 5.99 -7.90
C PRO A 23 1.66 4.45 -7.99
N SER A 24 2.85 3.88 -8.19
CA SER A 24 3.08 2.44 -8.31
C SER A 24 4.36 2.01 -7.62
N GLY A 25 4.36 0.86 -6.94
CA GLY A 25 5.54 0.28 -6.31
C GLY A 25 6.62 -0.09 -7.31
N VAL A 26 6.24 -0.60 -8.48
CA VAL A 26 7.17 -0.90 -9.58
C VAL A 26 7.86 0.39 -10.04
N HIS A 27 7.06 1.43 -10.33
CA HIS A 27 7.60 2.71 -10.80
C HIS A 27 8.54 3.36 -9.77
N LEU A 28 8.23 3.23 -8.46
CA LEU A 28 9.10 3.69 -7.37
C LEU A 28 10.50 3.09 -7.46
N LEU A 29 10.59 1.76 -7.63
CA LEU A 29 11.87 1.06 -7.71
C LEU A 29 12.60 1.40 -9.02
N VAL A 30 11.90 1.38 -10.14
CA VAL A 30 12.45 1.72 -11.46
C VAL A 30 13.03 3.14 -11.48
N GLN A 31 12.30 4.12 -10.95
CA GLN A 31 12.79 5.49 -10.91
C GLN A 31 13.96 5.67 -9.95
N SER A 32 13.93 4.96 -8.81
CA SER A 32 15.06 4.98 -7.87
C SER A 32 16.34 4.44 -8.53
N GLN A 33 16.23 3.39 -9.34
CA GLN A 33 17.35 2.84 -10.11
C GLN A 33 17.83 3.81 -11.19
N ARG A 34 16.93 4.36 -11.99
CA ARG A 34 17.28 5.30 -13.08
C ARG A 34 17.96 6.57 -12.58
N MET A 35 17.64 6.98 -11.36
CA MET A 35 18.25 8.15 -10.71
C MET A 35 19.49 7.79 -9.89
N GLU A 36 19.98 6.55 -9.99
CA GLU A 36 21.12 6.03 -9.22
C GLU A 36 20.95 6.17 -7.69
N ARG A 37 19.69 6.16 -7.21
CA ARG A 37 19.32 6.36 -5.82
C ARG A 37 18.78 5.09 -5.14
N PHE A 38 18.95 3.93 -5.77
CA PHE A 38 18.44 2.67 -5.23
C PHE A 38 19.06 2.35 -3.85
N HIS A 39 20.32 2.70 -3.65
CA HIS A 39 21.03 2.58 -2.38
C HIS A 39 20.54 3.53 -1.27
N LEU A 40 19.67 4.48 -1.58
CA LEU A 40 19.08 5.43 -0.62
C LEU A 40 17.63 5.06 -0.27
N LEU A 41 17.17 3.86 -0.63
CA LEU A 41 15.83 3.40 -0.29
C LEU A 41 15.65 3.17 1.21
N ASP A 42 16.72 2.87 1.94
CA ASP A 42 16.66 2.71 3.41
C ASP A 42 16.10 3.97 4.08
N ASP A 43 16.62 5.16 3.74
CA ASP A 43 16.10 6.45 4.27
C ASP A 43 14.65 6.70 3.84
N PHE A 44 14.29 6.26 2.65
CA PHE A 44 12.91 6.34 2.16
C PHE A 44 11.98 5.45 2.99
N TRP A 45 12.37 4.19 3.26
CA TRP A 45 11.57 3.28 4.08
C TRP A 45 11.41 3.81 5.50
N VAL A 46 12.47 4.32 6.13
CA VAL A 46 12.41 4.94 7.47
C VAL A 46 11.46 6.13 7.50
N THR A 47 11.49 6.99 6.48
CA THR A 47 10.55 8.11 6.37
C THR A 47 9.09 7.64 6.30
N TRP A 48 8.83 6.57 5.55
CA TRP A 48 7.48 6.04 5.41
C TRP A 48 7.02 5.23 6.63
N GLN A 49 7.92 4.60 7.39
CA GLN A 49 7.60 4.03 8.71
C GLN A 49 7.02 5.09 9.65
N GLN A 50 7.69 6.24 9.73
CA GLN A 50 7.23 7.36 10.55
C GLN A 50 5.87 7.89 10.06
N TRP A 51 5.72 8.02 8.75
CA TRP A 51 4.47 8.45 8.16
C TRP A 51 3.31 7.49 8.44
N PHE A 52 3.52 6.17 8.38
CA PHE A 52 2.51 5.17 8.71
C PHE A 52 2.12 5.24 10.18
N THR A 53 3.08 5.45 11.09
CA THR A 53 2.81 5.62 12.51
C THR A 53 1.97 6.89 12.77
N GLU A 54 2.31 8.02 12.12
CA GLU A 54 1.51 9.24 12.22
C GLU A 54 0.13 9.07 11.58
N LEU A 55 0.03 8.31 10.49
CA LEU A 55 -1.23 8.00 9.82
C LEU A 55 -2.17 7.24 10.74
N GLU A 56 -1.67 6.16 11.38
CA GLU A 56 -2.43 5.37 12.35
C GLU A 56 -2.96 6.26 13.47
N GLU A 57 -2.07 6.96 14.16
CA GLU A 57 -2.42 7.80 15.29
C GLU A 57 -3.46 8.87 14.93
N THR A 58 -3.27 9.56 13.81
CA THR A 58 -4.15 10.67 13.43
C THR A 58 -5.50 10.20 12.88
N HIS A 59 -5.56 9.07 12.18
CA HIS A 59 -6.79 8.58 11.56
C HIS A 59 -7.65 7.73 12.49
N THR A 60 -7.08 7.25 13.59
CA THR A 60 -7.84 6.57 14.66
C THR A 60 -8.27 7.54 15.77
N SER A 61 -7.52 8.60 16.04
CA SER A 61 -7.90 9.63 17.01
C SER A 61 -8.83 10.70 16.41
N LEU A 62 -8.67 11.03 15.12
CA LEU A 62 -9.46 12.01 14.38
C LEU A 62 -9.96 11.41 13.06
N GLY A 63 -10.86 10.42 13.15
CA GLY A 63 -11.31 9.63 12.01
C GLY A 63 -11.79 10.44 10.79
N VAL A 64 -12.32 11.64 10.99
CA VAL A 64 -12.71 12.53 9.89
C VAL A 64 -11.57 12.81 8.89
N LEU A 65 -10.30 12.70 9.33
CA LEU A 65 -9.14 12.89 8.47
C LEU A 65 -9.06 11.87 7.32
N SER A 66 -9.58 10.67 7.50
CA SER A 66 -9.61 9.66 6.44
C SER A 66 -10.37 10.13 5.20
N PHE A 67 -11.38 10.99 5.37
CA PHE A 67 -12.22 11.51 4.30
C PHE A 67 -11.73 12.85 3.73
N PHE A 68 -10.71 13.47 4.33
CA PHE A 68 -10.12 14.68 3.80
C PHE A 68 -9.31 14.34 2.56
N ARG A 69 -9.86 14.74 1.41
CA ARG A 69 -9.21 14.54 0.11
C ARG A 69 -8.07 15.52 -0.08
N SER A 70 -7.06 15.07 -0.80
CA SER A 70 -6.00 15.94 -1.28
C SER A 70 -6.60 17.08 -2.12
N PRO A 71 -6.01 18.29 -2.10
CA PRO A 71 -6.33 19.35 -3.05
C PRO A 71 -6.16 18.94 -4.51
N GLN A 72 -5.30 17.97 -4.77
CA GLN A 72 -5.12 17.34 -6.08
C GLN A 72 -5.97 16.09 -6.17
N ALA A 73 -6.93 16.07 -7.10
CA ALA A 73 -7.95 15.01 -7.20
C ALA A 73 -7.38 13.59 -7.45
N HIS A 74 -6.18 13.48 -8.00
CA HIS A 74 -5.51 12.22 -8.30
C HIS A 74 -4.66 11.68 -7.12
N ARG A 75 -4.49 12.45 -6.05
CA ARG A 75 -3.72 12.04 -4.87
C ARG A 75 -4.61 11.45 -3.80
N SER A 76 -4.13 10.39 -3.15
CA SER A 76 -4.78 9.80 -1.99
C SER A 76 -3.76 9.14 -1.09
N TRP A 77 -3.94 9.26 0.22
CA TRP A 77 -3.12 8.57 1.20
C TRP A 77 -3.21 7.04 1.07
N VAL A 78 -4.36 6.50 0.67
CA VAL A 78 -4.53 5.05 0.48
C VAL A 78 -3.72 4.55 -0.72
N THR A 79 -3.81 5.24 -1.87
CA THR A 79 -3.05 4.84 -3.05
C THR A 79 -1.54 5.02 -2.86
N ALA A 80 -1.15 6.05 -2.11
CA ALA A 80 0.25 6.25 -1.69
C ALA A 80 0.71 5.11 -0.79
N SER A 81 -0.10 4.72 0.21
CA SER A 81 0.19 3.54 1.06
C SER A 81 0.41 2.29 0.22
N GLY A 82 -0.49 2.02 -0.72
CA GLY A 82 -0.38 0.86 -1.61
C GLY A 82 0.94 0.85 -2.39
N ALA A 83 1.28 1.95 -3.05
CA ALA A 83 2.50 2.04 -3.85
C ALA A 83 3.78 1.84 -3.01
N VAL A 84 3.82 2.39 -1.81
CA VAL A 84 4.98 2.22 -0.89
C VAL A 84 5.09 0.79 -0.41
N LEU A 85 3.98 0.19 0.05
CA LEU A 85 3.97 -1.18 0.55
C LEU A 85 4.30 -2.20 -0.55
N ASP A 86 3.79 -1.98 -1.77
CA ASP A 86 4.09 -2.83 -2.92
C ASP A 86 5.56 -2.70 -3.34
N GLY A 87 6.10 -1.48 -3.33
CA GLY A 87 7.51 -1.25 -3.60
C GLY A 87 8.43 -1.94 -2.58
N ALA A 88 8.11 -1.83 -1.29
CA ALA A 88 8.86 -2.51 -0.23
C ALA A 88 8.73 -4.04 -0.33
N SER A 89 7.54 -4.56 -0.61
CA SER A 89 7.31 -6.00 -0.79
C SER A 89 8.05 -6.57 -2.00
N LEU A 90 8.07 -5.84 -3.13
CA LEU A 90 8.87 -6.19 -4.30
C LEU A 90 10.37 -6.15 -4.02
N ARG A 91 10.85 -5.13 -3.28
CA ARG A 91 12.25 -5.02 -2.85
C ARG A 91 12.68 -6.23 -2.03
N LEU A 92 11.83 -6.72 -1.13
CA LEU A 92 12.10 -7.85 -0.25
C LEU A 92 12.00 -9.20 -0.96
N ALA A 93 11.02 -9.36 -1.86
CA ALA A 93 10.69 -10.65 -2.45
C ALA A 93 11.37 -10.89 -3.80
N ALA A 94 11.43 -9.89 -4.67
CA ALA A 94 11.84 -10.04 -6.06
C ALA A 94 13.27 -9.61 -6.33
N VAL A 95 13.78 -8.58 -5.63
CA VAL A 95 15.11 -8.03 -5.90
C VAL A 95 16.20 -8.93 -5.31
N ASP A 96 17.17 -9.32 -6.17
CA ASP A 96 18.32 -10.15 -5.77
C ASP A 96 19.42 -9.29 -5.14
N MET A 97 19.19 -8.87 -3.92
CA MET A 97 20.11 -8.08 -3.09
C MET A 97 19.98 -8.53 -1.62
N PRO A 98 20.93 -8.19 -0.76
CA PRO A 98 20.83 -8.47 0.68
C PRO A 98 19.47 -8.03 1.24
N PHE A 99 18.98 -8.77 2.24
CA PHE A 99 17.73 -8.44 2.92
C PHE A 99 17.77 -7.00 3.43
N ASP A 100 16.68 -6.28 3.21
CA ASP A 100 16.49 -4.89 3.58
C ASP A 100 15.58 -4.81 4.82
N PRO A 101 16.16 -4.66 6.04
CA PRO A 101 15.37 -4.63 7.25
C PRO A 101 14.44 -3.42 7.33
N GLU A 102 14.84 -2.28 6.76
CA GLU A 102 14.01 -1.07 6.79
C GLU A 102 12.78 -1.20 5.89
N ALA A 103 12.92 -1.85 4.73
CA ALA A 103 11.77 -2.21 3.91
C ALA A 103 10.81 -3.16 4.68
N GLY A 104 11.35 -4.15 5.39
CA GLY A 104 10.55 -5.09 6.20
C GLY A 104 9.80 -4.38 7.32
N ILE A 105 10.44 -3.46 8.04
CA ILE A 105 9.80 -2.67 9.10
C ILE A 105 8.75 -1.72 8.49
N CYS A 106 9.03 -1.14 7.32
CA CYS A 106 8.08 -0.27 6.60
C CYS A 106 6.80 -1.03 6.24
N VAL A 107 6.90 -2.27 5.70
CA VAL A 107 5.73 -3.09 5.42
C VAL A 107 4.94 -3.36 6.70
N ARG A 108 5.62 -3.68 7.81
CA ARG A 108 4.94 -3.91 9.10
C ARG A 108 4.22 -2.67 9.62
N ALA A 109 4.87 -1.51 9.62
CA ALA A 109 4.26 -0.25 10.03
C ALA A 109 3.02 0.06 9.18
N GLY A 110 3.12 -0.14 7.86
CA GLY A 110 2.01 0.14 6.96
C GLY A 110 0.82 -0.80 7.13
N PHE A 111 1.04 -2.11 7.26
CA PHE A 111 -0.10 -3.00 7.47
C PHE A 111 -0.74 -2.83 8.85
N PHE A 112 0.01 -2.51 9.90
CA PHE A 112 -0.58 -2.16 11.20
C PHE A 112 -1.45 -0.91 11.10
N ALA A 113 -0.95 0.14 10.47
CA ALA A 113 -1.71 1.37 10.27
C ALA A 113 -3.01 1.14 9.48
N LEU A 114 -2.95 0.42 8.36
CA LEU A 114 -4.14 0.13 7.55
C LEU A 114 -5.17 -0.73 8.31
N ARG A 115 -4.70 -1.72 9.08
CA ARG A 115 -5.56 -2.57 9.92
C ARG A 115 -6.21 -1.78 11.05
N ALA A 116 -5.44 -0.96 11.79
CA ALA A 116 -5.98 -0.12 12.86
C ALA A 116 -7.05 0.85 12.34
N ILE A 117 -6.84 1.44 11.15
CA ILE A 117 -7.83 2.30 10.52
C ILE A 117 -9.05 1.48 10.06
N ALA A 118 -8.86 0.27 9.53
CA ALA A 118 -9.95 -0.62 9.15
C ALA A 118 -10.79 -1.01 10.38
N ASP A 119 -10.14 -1.37 11.49
CA ASP A 119 -10.80 -1.67 12.77
C ASP A 119 -11.59 -0.48 13.30
N TYR A 120 -11.04 0.72 13.22
CA TYR A 120 -11.73 1.95 13.63
C TYR A 120 -13.05 2.15 12.88
N TYR A 121 -13.11 1.77 11.61
CA TYR A 121 -14.32 1.86 10.78
C TYR A 121 -15.16 0.58 10.76
N GLY A 122 -14.76 -0.46 11.47
CA GLY A 122 -15.44 -1.76 11.45
C GLY A 122 -15.40 -2.44 10.08
N ILE A 123 -14.33 -2.22 9.31
CA ILE A 123 -14.09 -2.86 8.01
C ILE A 123 -13.51 -4.25 8.27
N PRO A 124 -14.20 -5.34 7.82
CA PRO A 124 -13.75 -6.69 8.10
C PRO A 124 -12.53 -7.07 7.24
N TYR A 125 -11.58 -7.77 7.85
CA TYR A 125 -10.44 -8.42 7.23
C TYR A 125 -10.00 -9.61 8.11
N ASP A 126 -9.14 -10.49 7.59
CA ASP A 126 -8.52 -11.55 8.38
C ASP A 126 -7.34 -10.95 9.18
N PRO A 127 -7.38 -10.95 10.52
CA PRO A 127 -6.28 -10.44 11.35
C PRO A 127 -5.04 -11.34 11.33
N GLU A 128 -5.19 -12.63 10.99
CA GLU A 128 -4.12 -13.64 10.97
C GLU A 128 -4.00 -14.35 9.61
N PRO A 129 -3.80 -13.60 8.50
CA PRO A 129 -3.70 -14.22 7.20
C PRO A 129 -2.47 -15.11 7.12
N ARG A 130 -2.58 -16.21 6.39
CA ARG A 130 -1.50 -17.20 6.23
C ARG A 130 -0.73 -16.93 4.94
N PRO A 131 0.58 -17.19 4.91
CA PRO A 131 1.31 -17.27 3.66
C PRO A 131 0.62 -18.29 2.73
N GLY A 132 0.27 -17.85 1.51
CA GLY A 132 -0.46 -18.67 0.55
C GLY A 132 -1.97 -18.41 0.49
N ASP A 133 -2.55 -17.64 1.40
CA ASP A 133 -3.91 -17.14 1.24
C ASP A 133 -4.00 -16.25 -0.02
N PRO A 134 -5.16 -16.23 -0.71
CA PRO A 134 -5.28 -15.52 -1.97
C PRO A 134 -5.13 -13.99 -1.77
N ILE A 135 -4.41 -13.38 -2.69
CA ILE A 135 -4.28 -11.93 -2.81
C ILE A 135 -4.93 -11.42 -4.09
N SER A 136 -5.14 -10.13 -4.19
CA SER A 136 -5.77 -9.50 -5.36
C SER A 136 -4.86 -9.39 -6.59
N ILE A 137 -3.55 -9.53 -6.42
CA ILE A 137 -2.57 -9.48 -7.49
C ILE A 137 -2.40 -10.88 -8.05
N THR A 138 -2.36 -11.01 -9.36
CA THR A 138 -2.11 -12.28 -10.04
C THR A 138 -0.60 -12.54 -10.19
N LYS A 139 -0.25 -13.83 -10.38
CA LYS A 139 1.15 -14.19 -10.64
C LYS A 139 1.68 -13.56 -11.93
N ASP A 140 0.85 -13.45 -12.96
CA ASP A 140 1.24 -12.83 -14.22
C ASP A 140 1.55 -11.34 -14.06
N GLU A 141 0.77 -10.61 -13.26
CA GLU A 141 1.07 -9.21 -12.92
C GLU A 141 2.39 -9.07 -12.13
N PHE A 142 2.66 -9.99 -11.21
CA PHE A 142 3.94 -10.02 -10.50
C PHE A 142 5.12 -10.32 -11.43
N LEU A 143 4.97 -11.29 -12.34
CA LEU A 143 6.01 -11.61 -13.31
C LEU A 143 6.30 -10.42 -14.25
N GLN A 144 5.25 -9.72 -14.70
CA GLN A 144 5.42 -8.50 -15.47
C GLN A 144 6.17 -7.43 -14.68
N ALA A 145 5.84 -7.25 -13.40
CA ALA A 145 6.58 -6.33 -12.53
C ALA A 145 8.06 -6.71 -12.42
N CYS A 146 8.36 -8.01 -12.30
CA CYS A 146 9.75 -8.49 -12.29
C CYS A 146 10.47 -8.17 -13.60
N ASP A 147 9.80 -8.31 -14.75
CA ASP A 147 10.39 -7.98 -16.06
C ASP A 147 10.65 -6.48 -16.18
N ASP A 148 9.73 -5.64 -15.72
CA ASP A 148 9.91 -4.17 -15.68
C ASP A 148 11.13 -3.77 -14.81
N LEU A 149 11.36 -4.49 -13.70
CA LEU A 149 12.55 -4.28 -12.85
C LEU A 149 13.83 -4.68 -13.56
N VAL A 150 13.84 -5.83 -14.26
CA VAL A 150 15.00 -6.29 -15.06
C VAL A 150 15.32 -5.29 -16.16
N ASP A 151 14.30 -4.82 -16.88
CA ASP A 151 14.47 -3.83 -17.96
C ASP A 151 15.05 -2.50 -17.46
N ALA A 152 14.84 -2.18 -16.20
CA ALA A 152 15.44 -1.03 -15.54
C ALA A 152 16.86 -1.28 -15.01
N GLY A 153 17.39 -2.50 -15.16
CA GLY A 153 18.72 -2.88 -14.66
C GLY A 153 18.76 -3.21 -13.16
N ILE A 154 17.63 -3.53 -12.55
CA ILE A 154 17.56 -4.01 -11.16
C ILE A 154 17.79 -5.52 -11.17
N PRO A 155 18.72 -6.06 -10.38
CA PRO A 155 18.91 -7.50 -10.26
C PRO A 155 17.68 -8.14 -9.62
N VAL A 156 17.12 -9.12 -10.30
CA VAL A 156 15.93 -9.84 -9.82
C VAL A 156 16.26 -11.32 -9.69
N ARG A 157 15.74 -11.96 -8.64
CA ARG A 157 15.96 -13.37 -8.34
C ARG A 157 15.58 -14.27 -9.52
N ASP A 158 16.44 -15.24 -9.85
CA ASP A 158 16.19 -16.21 -10.93
C ASP A 158 14.97 -17.09 -10.63
N ASP A 159 14.82 -17.53 -9.39
CA ASP A 159 13.66 -18.31 -8.93
C ASP A 159 12.45 -17.38 -8.70
N ARG A 160 11.72 -17.12 -9.79
CA ARG A 160 10.52 -16.29 -9.79
C ARG A 160 9.36 -16.92 -9.04
N ASP A 161 9.34 -18.25 -8.92
CA ASP A 161 8.31 -18.96 -8.18
C ASP A 161 8.50 -18.79 -6.67
N ALA A 162 9.71 -18.92 -6.18
CA ALA A 162 10.02 -18.61 -4.79
C ALA A 162 9.80 -17.12 -4.48
N ALA A 163 10.20 -16.22 -5.39
CA ALA A 163 9.95 -14.78 -5.24
C ALA A 163 8.45 -14.44 -5.17
N TRP A 164 7.62 -15.13 -5.96
CA TRP A 164 6.16 -14.99 -5.89
C TRP A 164 5.60 -15.41 -4.52
N VAL A 165 6.05 -16.55 -3.99
CA VAL A 165 5.63 -17.03 -2.66
C VAL A 165 5.99 -16.02 -1.59
N ASP A 166 7.20 -15.47 -1.62
CA ASP A 166 7.64 -14.44 -0.67
C ASP A 166 6.81 -13.16 -0.81
N PHE A 167 6.54 -12.72 -2.05
CA PHE A 167 5.72 -11.53 -2.31
C PHE A 167 4.30 -11.69 -1.77
N THR A 168 3.65 -12.83 -2.01
CA THR A 168 2.31 -13.11 -1.47
C THR A 168 2.31 -13.13 0.05
N GLY A 169 3.37 -13.65 0.68
CA GLY A 169 3.54 -13.66 2.12
C GLY A 169 3.62 -12.26 2.74
N TRP A 170 4.19 -11.28 2.03
CA TRP A 170 4.16 -9.88 2.44
C TRP A 170 2.80 -9.23 2.14
N ARG A 171 2.33 -9.36 0.90
CA ARG A 171 1.14 -8.68 0.40
C ARG A 171 -0.13 -9.06 1.14
N VAL A 172 -0.30 -10.30 1.52
CA VAL A 172 -1.50 -10.81 2.21
C VAL A 172 -1.84 -10.04 3.48
N ASN A 173 -0.82 -9.44 4.14
CA ASN A 173 -1.00 -8.70 5.38
C ASN A 173 -1.77 -7.39 5.23
N TYR A 174 -1.76 -6.78 4.05
CA TYR A 174 -2.39 -5.48 3.79
C TYR A 174 -3.32 -5.47 2.58
N ASP A 175 -3.41 -6.55 1.81
CA ASP A 175 -4.21 -6.62 0.60
C ASP A 175 -5.68 -6.23 0.85
N VAL A 176 -6.36 -6.95 1.71
CA VAL A 176 -7.78 -6.71 2.02
C VAL A 176 -8.02 -5.35 2.69
N PRO A 177 -7.27 -4.95 3.76
CA PRO A 177 -7.42 -3.63 4.35
C PRO A 177 -7.22 -2.49 3.36
N LEU A 178 -6.18 -2.56 2.51
CA LEU A 178 -5.88 -1.55 1.50
C LEU A 178 -7.05 -1.37 0.50
N LEU A 179 -7.52 -2.49 -0.07
CA LEU A 179 -8.58 -2.46 -1.08
C LEU A 179 -9.92 -2.01 -0.48
N SER A 180 -10.21 -2.45 0.73
CA SER A 180 -11.44 -2.07 1.43
C SER A 180 -11.45 -0.57 1.77
N LEU A 181 -10.34 -0.04 2.27
CA LEU A 181 -10.18 1.39 2.52
C LEU A 181 -10.24 2.20 1.22
N ALA A 182 -9.61 1.71 0.14
CA ALA A 182 -9.68 2.35 -1.16
C ALA A 182 -11.12 2.48 -1.67
N GLY A 183 -11.94 1.43 -1.52
CA GLY A 183 -13.35 1.47 -1.86
C GLY A 183 -14.17 2.34 -0.91
N PHE A 184 -13.88 2.28 0.40
CA PHE A 184 -14.61 3.01 1.44
C PHE A 184 -14.53 4.52 1.28
N ILE A 185 -13.34 5.06 1.01
CA ILE A 185 -13.15 6.50 0.81
C ILE A 185 -13.18 6.93 -0.66
N MET A 186 -13.49 5.99 -1.58
CA MET A 186 -13.58 6.23 -3.03
C MET A 186 -12.31 6.93 -3.56
N THR A 187 -11.18 6.25 -3.44
CA THR A 187 -9.87 6.78 -3.90
C THR A 187 -9.81 6.93 -5.41
N PRO A 188 -8.96 7.82 -5.94
CA PRO A 188 -8.65 7.87 -7.36
C PRO A 188 -8.00 6.56 -7.83
N TYR A 189 -8.00 6.33 -9.14
CA TYR A 189 -7.37 5.15 -9.74
C TYR A 189 -5.88 5.06 -9.41
N ALA A 190 -5.45 3.87 -8.98
CA ALA A 190 -4.05 3.48 -8.94
C ALA A 190 -3.92 1.96 -9.08
N PRO A 191 -2.85 1.46 -9.76
CA PRO A 191 -2.65 0.03 -9.96
C PRO A 191 -2.41 -0.67 -8.62
N TRP A 192 -2.82 -1.93 -8.54
CA TRP A 192 -2.71 -2.82 -7.39
C TRP A 192 -3.38 -2.32 -6.11
N SER A 193 -4.25 -1.32 -6.23
CA SER A 193 -5.02 -0.78 -5.11
C SER A 193 -6.46 -0.46 -5.53
N SER A 194 -6.77 0.77 -5.89
CA SER A 194 -8.13 1.19 -6.20
C SER A 194 -8.69 0.64 -7.52
N ASP A 195 -7.85 0.21 -8.44
CA ASP A 195 -8.24 -0.46 -9.68
C ASP A 195 -9.03 -1.77 -9.45
N ARG A 196 -8.86 -2.37 -8.28
CA ARG A 196 -9.51 -3.62 -7.86
C ARG A 196 -10.22 -3.53 -6.51
N SER A 197 -10.43 -2.30 -6.00
CA SER A 197 -11.06 -2.09 -4.70
C SER A 197 -12.47 -2.67 -4.65
N PHE A 198 -12.81 -3.29 -3.53
CA PHE A 198 -14.17 -3.76 -3.28
C PHE A 198 -15.12 -2.56 -3.24
N ARG A 199 -16.13 -2.56 -4.14
CA ARG A 199 -17.20 -1.57 -4.03
C ARG A 199 -17.92 -1.82 -2.70
N PHE A 200 -17.94 -0.84 -1.83
CA PHE A 200 -18.63 -0.90 -0.54
C PHE A 200 -20.12 -1.14 -0.83
N ARG A 201 -20.60 -2.38 -0.69
CA ARG A 201 -22.03 -2.67 -0.63
C ARG A 201 -22.50 -2.11 0.71
N ARG A 202 -23.23 -1.00 0.71
CA ARG A 202 -24.02 -0.58 1.86
C ARG A 202 -24.79 -1.81 2.33
N ALA A 203 -24.48 -2.31 3.54
CA ALA A 203 -25.32 -3.27 4.20
C ALA A 203 -26.72 -2.64 4.25
N GLY A 204 -27.68 -3.20 3.51
CA GLY A 204 -29.03 -2.67 3.45
C GLY A 204 -29.52 -2.51 4.88
N LEU A 205 -29.97 -1.33 5.23
CA LEU A 205 -30.67 -1.07 6.48
C LEU A 205 -31.72 -2.16 6.63
N ARG A 206 -31.47 -3.15 7.49
CA ARG A 206 -32.47 -4.13 7.86
C ARG A 206 -33.64 -3.32 8.43
N ARG A 207 -34.74 -3.20 7.65
CA ARG A 207 -36.03 -2.73 8.17
C ARG A 207 -36.30 -3.58 9.41
N ARG A 208 -36.37 -2.94 10.58
CA ARG A 208 -36.89 -3.58 11.77
C ARG A 208 -38.27 -4.14 11.40
N PRO A 209 -38.55 -5.44 11.68
CA PRO A 209 -39.90 -5.93 11.54
C PRO A 209 -40.79 -5.14 12.51
N THR A 210 -41.82 -4.50 11.99
CA THR A 210 -42.91 -3.94 12.81
C THR A 210 -43.55 -5.12 13.55
N ARG A 211 -43.46 -5.09 14.87
CA ARG A 211 -44.22 -6.03 15.72
C ARG A 211 -45.73 -5.78 15.54
N PRO A 212 -46.56 -6.84 15.49
CA PRO A 212 -48.01 -6.75 15.43
C PRO A 212 -48.57 -6.17 16.73
#